data_8995c93d21cd0289dead80cf9329c9a7
#
_entry.id   8995c93d21cd0289dead80cf9329c9a7
#
_cell.length_a   1.000
_cell.length_b   1.000
_cell.length_c   1.000
_cell.angle_alpha   90.00
_cell.angle_beta   90.00
_cell.angle_gamma   90.00
#
_symmetry.space_group_name_H-M   'P 1'
#
loop_
_entity.id
_entity.type
_entity.pdbx_description
1 polymer ?
#
loop_
_entity_poly.entity_id
_entity_poly.type
_entity_poly.pdbx_seq_one_letter_code
_entity_poly.pdbx_strand_id
1 'polypeptide(L)'
;MNRKQRRELRKDKNLVIELYSIINKYLPDLFNKFDNLSDVRHQSYITYSMKVICVTRLFGLICGLTSLSTISSDFFNTDYCIKNISSICNSNLSELPYWEIIQDVFMNLKISELRDIQKYIVKALIRSKMFDKYRFNGAFQLLFDGTGLSNHDYNLNGNCLKRRHSDGKISYYKYVLECKLVVGNIVISLDSEFIENNNMLTEKQKQDCEIKAFKRMVKRIKKNYPKYIFIITGDALYATNPIINICKKYKWKYIFNLKPDRLKEINSSFEGNIKLLNETTVSNYYLSKGIKYKNNIINAFKYIETKRERSTTFRYISNIDINDYNIKEVVELGRRRWKIENEGFYTQKHRTFNISHLNSRNDNSMKCHYFFIQFAHTIRQLLEQGNILVKSLKLKIKEVSSNLFKMLTSKPTDLNEINKNFQLRFDT
;
A
#
# COMPACT_ATOMS: atom_id res chain seq x y z
N MET A 1 24.36 21.01 -1.39
CA MET A 1 23.74 21.68 -2.56
C MET A 1 22.92 22.87 -2.10
N ASN A 2 23.24 24.08 -2.61
CA ASN A 2 22.56 25.31 -2.23
C ASN A 2 21.21 25.50 -2.99
N ARG A 3 20.44 26.58 -2.64
CA ARG A 3 19.12 26.85 -3.24
C ARG A 3 19.20 27.13 -4.76
N LYS A 4 20.27 27.76 -5.23
CA LYS A 4 20.48 28.09 -6.67
C LYS A 4 20.76 26.82 -7.46
N GLN A 5 21.68 25.97 -7.00
CA GLN A 5 21.98 24.66 -7.62
C GLN A 5 20.76 23.75 -7.69
N ARG A 6 19.91 23.75 -6.64
CA ARG A 6 18.65 22.99 -6.68
C ARG A 6 17.65 23.55 -7.70
N ARG A 7 17.62 24.87 -7.91
CA ARG A 7 16.76 25.49 -8.93
C ARG A 7 17.23 25.13 -10.34
N GLU A 8 18.52 25.13 -10.59
CA GLU A 8 19.11 24.74 -11.88
C GLU A 8 18.85 23.27 -12.18
N LEU A 9 19.12 22.37 -11.25
CA LEU A 9 18.80 20.95 -11.39
C LEU A 9 17.30 20.67 -11.62
N ARG A 10 16.40 21.47 -11.03
CA ARG A 10 14.95 21.36 -11.28
C ARG A 10 14.57 21.72 -12.71
N LYS A 11 15.31 22.66 -13.36
CA LYS A 11 15.04 23.08 -14.74
C LYS A 11 15.48 22.02 -15.75
N ASP A 12 16.58 21.33 -15.48
CA ASP A 12 17.25 20.46 -16.44
C ASP A 12 16.79 18.99 -16.36
N LYS A 13 16.15 18.58 -15.24
CA LYS A 13 15.77 17.18 -15.04
C LYS A 13 14.30 16.93 -15.39
N ASN A 14 14.07 16.01 -16.32
CA ASN A 14 12.76 15.53 -16.66
C ASN A 14 12.34 14.37 -15.72
N LEU A 15 11.42 14.66 -14.77
CA LEU A 15 10.93 13.65 -13.81
C LEU A 15 10.15 12.52 -14.50
N VAL A 16 9.61 12.72 -15.69
CA VAL A 16 8.95 11.65 -16.47
C VAL A 16 9.98 10.65 -16.95
N ILE A 17 11.17 11.10 -17.38
CA ILE A 17 12.29 10.21 -17.75
C ILE A 17 12.77 9.42 -16.53
N GLU A 18 12.93 10.06 -15.37
CA GLU A 18 13.32 9.38 -14.14
C GLU A 18 12.30 8.33 -13.72
N LEU A 19 11.01 8.67 -13.80
CA LEU A 19 9.89 7.75 -13.52
C LEU A 19 9.91 6.55 -14.48
N TYR A 20 10.03 6.83 -15.78
CA TYR A 20 10.06 5.78 -16.80
C TYR A 20 11.30 4.89 -16.67
N SER A 21 12.45 5.47 -16.31
CA SER A 21 13.68 4.72 -16.01
C SER A 21 13.49 3.76 -14.85
N ILE A 22 12.76 4.17 -13.80
CA ILE A 22 12.43 3.29 -12.67
C ILE A 22 11.53 2.14 -13.13
N ILE A 23 10.48 2.43 -13.89
CA ILE A 23 9.56 1.42 -14.41
C ILE A 23 10.31 0.44 -15.31
N ASN A 24 11.08 0.93 -16.26
CA ASN A 24 11.82 0.11 -17.20
C ASN A 24 12.85 -0.81 -16.52
N LYS A 25 13.54 -0.30 -15.49
CA LYS A 25 14.56 -1.08 -14.77
C LYS A 25 13.98 -2.10 -13.79
N TYR A 26 12.99 -1.71 -12.99
CA TYR A 26 12.50 -2.52 -11.87
C TYR A 26 11.19 -3.24 -12.16
N LEU A 27 10.44 -2.80 -13.16
CA LEU A 27 9.14 -3.34 -13.56
C LEU A 27 9.04 -3.49 -15.09
N PRO A 28 10.04 -4.10 -15.77
CA PRO A 28 10.16 -4.05 -17.24
C PRO A 28 8.94 -4.61 -17.97
N ASP A 29 8.24 -5.59 -17.40
CA ASP A 29 7.06 -6.22 -18.04
C ASP A 29 5.73 -5.55 -17.65
N LEU A 30 5.74 -4.44 -16.88
CA LEU A 30 4.49 -3.87 -16.35
C LEU A 30 3.51 -3.50 -17.47
N PHE A 31 3.99 -2.83 -18.51
CA PHE A 31 3.14 -2.39 -19.61
C PHE A 31 2.69 -3.55 -20.52
N ASN A 32 3.53 -4.58 -20.69
CA ASN A 32 3.13 -5.80 -21.38
C ASN A 32 2.05 -6.55 -20.59
N LYS A 33 2.10 -6.53 -19.26
CA LYS A 33 1.05 -7.12 -18.42
C LYS A 33 -0.27 -6.36 -18.51
N PHE A 34 -0.23 -5.05 -18.68
CA PHE A 34 -1.43 -4.28 -18.99
C PHE A 34 -2.01 -4.65 -20.37
N ASP A 35 -1.17 -4.84 -21.37
CA ASP A 35 -1.61 -5.20 -22.71
C ASP A 35 -2.25 -6.60 -22.76
N ASN A 36 -1.80 -7.51 -21.90
CA ASN A 36 -2.30 -8.87 -21.78
C ASN A 36 -3.51 -9.03 -20.84
N LEU A 37 -4.12 -7.95 -20.35
CA LEU A 37 -5.36 -8.03 -19.61
C LEU A 37 -6.51 -8.45 -20.53
N SER A 38 -7.45 -9.23 -19.98
CA SER A 38 -8.61 -9.66 -20.76
C SER A 38 -9.46 -8.48 -21.20
N ASP A 39 -9.70 -8.39 -22.50
CA ASP A 39 -10.53 -7.37 -23.11
C ASP A 39 -11.82 -8.00 -23.63
N VAL A 40 -12.95 -7.56 -23.12
CA VAL A 40 -14.27 -8.09 -23.51
C VAL A 40 -14.89 -7.31 -24.67
N ARG A 41 -14.23 -6.23 -25.12
CA ARG A 41 -14.70 -5.43 -26.26
C ARG A 41 -14.57 -6.23 -27.56
N HIS A 42 -15.50 -6.00 -28.46
CA HIS A 42 -15.39 -6.59 -29.79
C HIS A 42 -14.20 -5.99 -30.56
N GLN A 43 -13.39 -6.81 -31.21
CA GLN A 43 -12.12 -6.39 -31.81
C GLN A 43 -12.29 -5.24 -32.83
N SER A 44 -13.37 -5.22 -33.60
CA SER A 44 -13.64 -4.15 -34.58
C SER A 44 -13.91 -2.77 -33.95
N TYR A 45 -14.17 -2.70 -32.65
CA TYR A 45 -14.43 -1.44 -31.93
C TYR A 45 -13.30 -1.02 -30.99
N ILE A 46 -12.14 -1.71 -31.05
CA ILE A 46 -10.99 -1.37 -30.23
C ILE A 46 -10.18 -0.24 -30.88
N THR A 47 -10.38 0.98 -30.42
CA THR A 47 -9.55 2.14 -30.79
C THR A 47 -8.26 2.18 -29.95
N TYR A 48 -8.33 1.81 -28.66
CA TYR A 48 -7.22 1.86 -27.73
C TYR A 48 -6.94 0.49 -27.16
N SER A 49 -5.66 0.04 -27.20
CA SER A 49 -5.24 -1.20 -26.55
C SER A 49 -5.41 -1.10 -25.02
N MET A 50 -5.45 -2.25 -24.35
CA MET A 50 -5.50 -2.30 -22.88
C MET A 50 -4.30 -1.60 -22.25
N LYS A 51 -3.13 -1.65 -22.89
CA LYS A 51 -1.94 -0.91 -22.47
C LYS A 51 -2.19 0.59 -22.43
N VAL A 52 -2.71 1.17 -23.50
CA VAL A 52 -2.97 2.62 -23.60
C VAL A 52 -3.94 3.06 -22.51
N ILE A 53 -5.05 2.33 -22.32
CA ILE A 53 -6.06 2.63 -21.29
C ILE A 53 -5.43 2.60 -19.89
N CYS A 54 -4.70 1.54 -19.58
CA CYS A 54 -4.08 1.35 -18.26
C CYS A 54 -2.95 2.35 -18.00
N VAL A 55 -2.11 2.62 -18.98
CA VAL A 55 -1.02 3.61 -18.87
C VAL A 55 -1.60 5.02 -18.69
N THR A 56 -2.61 5.41 -19.46
CA THR A 56 -3.29 6.71 -19.31
C THR A 56 -3.82 6.88 -17.88
N ARG A 57 -4.54 5.87 -17.34
CA ARG A 57 -5.02 5.92 -15.96
C ARG A 57 -3.89 5.97 -14.94
N LEU A 58 -2.86 5.15 -15.11
CA LEU A 58 -1.70 5.09 -14.20
C LEU A 58 -0.96 6.43 -14.14
N PHE A 59 -0.63 7.00 -15.31
CA PHE A 59 0.09 8.28 -15.38
C PHE A 59 -0.78 9.44 -14.88
N GLY A 60 -2.09 9.43 -15.16
CA GLY A 60 -3.02 10.39 -14.57
C GLY A 60 -2.93 10.41 -13.05
N LEU A 61 -3.01 9.24 -12.40
CA LEU A 61 -2.86 9.13 -10.95
C LEU A 61 -1.47 9.55 -10.46
N ILE A 62 -0.43 9.17 -11.16
CA ILE A 62 0.96 9.56 -10.85
C ILE A 62 1.13 11.07 -10.93
N CYS A 63 0.49 11.74 -11.86
CA CYS A 63 0.46 13.19 -11.98
C CYS A 63 -0.49 13.89 -10.99
N GLY A 64 -1.24 13.14 -10.18
CA GLY A 64 -2.16 13.68 -9.17
C GLY A 64 -3.58 13.93 -9.68
N LEU A 65 -3.92 13.48 -10.90
CA LEU A 65 -5.28 13.54 -11.44
C LEU A 65 -6.08 12.36 -10.89
N THR A 66 -6.87 12.61 -9.86
CA THR A 66 -7.54 11.57 -9.09
C THR A 66 -8.87 11.13 -9.69
N SER A 67 -9.66 12.04 -10.27
CA SER A 67 -10.90 11.70 -10.96
C SER A 67 -10.65 11.37 -12.43
N LEU A 68 -11.56 10.61 -13.03
CA LEU A 68 -11.49 10.31 -14.47
C LEU A 68 -11.82 11.54 -15.32
N SER A 69 -12.79 12.34 -14.91
CA SER A 69 -13.15 13.59 -15.63
C SER A 69 -11.97 14.55 -15.71
N THR A 70 -11.18 14.66 -14.63
CA THR A 70 -9.97 15.49 -14.63
C THR A 70 -8.92 14.97 -15.63
N ILE A 71 -8.78 13.65 -15.76
CA ILE A 71 -7.89 13.07 -16.78
C ILE A 71 -8.31 13.50 -18.17
N SER A 72 -9.61 13.43 -18.48
CA SER A 72 -10.10 13.83 -19.80
C SER A 72 -9.90 15.29 -20.08
N SER A 73 -10.24 16.19 -19.12
CA SER A 73 -10.14 17.64 -19.34
C SER A 73 -8.70 18.15 -19.39
N ASP A 74 -7.85 17.66 -18.48
CA ASP A 74 -6.51 18.23 -18.27
C ASP A 74 -5.42 17.52 -19.09
N PHE A 75 -5.63 16.24 -19.46
CA PHE A 75 -4.68 15.45 -20.23
C PHE A 75 -4.89 15.55 -21.74
N PHE A 76 -6.14 15.68 -22.18
CA PHE A 76 -6.47 15.62 -23.61
C PHE A 76 -6.06 16.85 -24.38
N ASN A 77 -5.94 17.99 -23.74
CA ASN A 77 -5.78 19.27 -24.42
C ASN A 77 -4.32 19.59 -24.78
N THR A 78 -3.40 18.64 -24.70
CA THR A 78 -2.00 18.89 -25.04
C THR A 78 -1.42 17.85 -25.98
N ASP A 79 -0.94 18.28 -27.13
CA ASP A 79 -0.24 17.46 -28.10
C ASP A 79 0.96 16.72 -27.50
N TYR A 80 1.65 17.34 -26.54
CA TYR A 80 2.79 16.74 -25.88
C TYR A 80 2.38 15.55 -25.01
N CYS A 81 1.25 15.60 -24.30
CA CYS A 81 0.79 14.48 -23.51
C CYS A 81 0.47 13.27 -24.39
N ILE A 82 -0.23 13.50 -25.51
CA ILE A 82 -0.56 12.47 -26.50
C ILE A 82 0.73 11.83 -27.03
N LYS A 83 1.69 12.64 -27.47
CA LYS A 83 2.99 12.18 -27.98
C LYS A 83 3.79 11.38 -26.94
N ASN A 84 3.82 11.85 -25.69
CA ASN A 84 4.53 11.20 -24.61
C ASN A 84 3.91 9.84 -24.25
N ILE A 85 2.58 9.77 -24.11
CA ILE A 85 1.88 8.49 -23.84
C ILE A 85 2.01 7.55 -25.06
N SER A 86 1.93 8.07 -26.29
CA SER A 86 2.19 7.31 -27.51
C SER A 86 3.55 6.64 -27.48
N SER A 87 4.59 7.40 -27.15
CA SER A 87 5.97 6.90 -27.03
C SER A 87 6.11 5.85 -25.93
N ILE A 88 5.54 6.10 -24.74
CA ILE A 88 5.54 5.17 -23.61
C ILE A 88 4.83 3.86 -23.96
N CYS A 89 3.73 3.93 -24.70
CA CYS A 89 2.95 2.75 -25.12
C CYS A 89 3.49 2.08 -26.38
N ASN A 90 4.43 2.71 -27.07
CA ASN A 90 4.85 2.32 -28.44
C ASN A 90 3.63 2.16 -29.37
N SER A 91 2.79 3.21 -29.43
CA SER A 91 1.53 3.25 -30.18
C SER A 91 1.45 4.59 -30.91
N ASN A 92 0.78 4.62 -32.05
CA ASN A 92 0.50 5.88 -32.76
C ASN A 92 -0.90 6.37 -32.37
N LEU A 93 -0.99 7.39 -31.52
CA LEU A 93 -2.25 7.92 -31.01
C LEU A 93 -2.47 9.32 -31.56
N SER A 94 -3.67 9.57 -32.06
CA SER A 94 -4.17 10.92 -32.39
C SER A 94 -4.76 11.63 -31.17
N GLU A 95 -5.28 10.86 -30.20
CA GLU A 95 -5.89 11.32 -28.96
C GLU A 95 -5.74 10.27 -27.87
N LEU A 96 -5.99 10.62 -26.60
CA LEU A 96 -6.01 9.70 -25.48
C LEU A 96 -7.41 9.16 -25.21
N PRO A 97 -7.55 8.00 -24.54
CA PRO A 97 -8.85 7.46 -24.19
C PRO A 97 -9.65 8.45 -23.33
N TYR A 98 -10.86 8.71 -23.74
CA TYR A 98 -11.79 9.51 -22.95
C TYR A 98 -12.20 8.74 -21.67
N TRP A 99 -12.66 9.45 -20.65
CA TRP A 99 -12.89 8.88 -19.33
C TRP A 99 -13.95 7.76 -19.33
N GLU A 100 -14.98 7.86 -20.17
CA GLU A 100 -16.01 6.82 -20.33
C GLU A 100 -15.40 5.50 -20.81
N ILE A 101 -14.47 5.53 -21.76
CA ILE A 101 -13.82 4.33 -22.30
C ILE A 101 -13.04 3.62 -21.19
N ILE A 102 -12.32 4.37 -20.35
CA ILE A 102 -11.61 3.82 -19.20
C ILE A 102 -12.60 3.19 -18.21
N GLN A 103 -13.72 3.88 -17.95
CA GLN A 103 -14.77 3.41 -17.07
C GLN A 103 -15.39 2.12 -17.56
N ASP A 104 -15.77 2.04 -18.83
CA ASP A 104 -16.43 0.87 -19.43
C ASP A 104 -15.51 -0.36 -19.41
N VAL A 105 -14.24 -0.18 -19.73
CA VAL A 105 -13.25 -1.26 -19.62
C VAL A 105 -13.13 -1.73 -18.18
N PHE A 106 -13.06 -0.81 -17.21
CA PHE A 106 -12.91 -1.17 -15.80
C PHE A 106 -14.16 -1.83 -15.20
N MET A 107 -15.34 -1.58 -15.75
CA MET A 107 -16.56 -2.29 -15.34
C MET A 107 -16.48 -3.80 -15.61
N ASN A 108 -15.71 -4.21 -16.61
CA ASN A 108 -15.64 -5.58 -17.08
C ASN A 108 -14.30 -6.28 -16.81
N LEU A 109 -13.29 -5.54 -16.34
CA LEU A 109 -11.95 -6.06 -16.10
C LEU A 109 -11.93 -7.02 -14.89
N LYS A 110 -11.26 -8.14 -15.01
CA LYS A 110 -11.17 -9.13 -13.93
C LYS A 110 -10.24 -8.67 -12.81
N ILE A 111 -10.75 -8.54 -11.60
CA ILE A 111 -9.99 -8.16 -10.40
C ILE A 111 -8.83 -9.14 -10.11
N SER A 112 -8.99 -10.42 -10.46
CA SER A 112 -7.91 -11.41 -10.32
C SER A 112 -6.67 -11.07 -11.15
N GLU A 113 -6.84 -10.51 -12.34
CA GLU A 113 -5.74 -10.10 -13.21
C GLU A 113 -4.98 -8.89 -12.63
N LEU A 114 -5.70 -7.93 -12.04
CA LEU A 114 -5.07 -6.81 -11.32
C LEU A 114 -4.31 -7.27 -10.08
N ARG A 115 -4.81 -8.27 -9.36
CA ARG A 115 -4.04 -8.93 -8.28
C ARG A 115 -2.77 -9.60 -8.79
N ASP A 116 -2.80 -10.19 -9.99
CA ASP A 116 -1.61 -10.77 -10.59
C ASP A 116 -0.58 -9.71 -11.00
N ILE A 117 -1.03 -8.53 -11.44
CA ILE A 117 -0.15 -7.38 -11.67
C ILE A 117 0.44 -6.88 -10.34
N GLN A 118 -0.36 -6.74 -9.28
CA GLN A 118 0.14 -6.38 -7.95
C GLN A 118 1.22 -7.35 -7.47
N LYS A 119 0.94 -8.65 -7.58
CA LYS A 119 1.90 -9.72 -7.28
C LYS A 119 3.18 -9.61 -8.11
N TYR A 120 3.06 -9.30 -9.40
CA TYR A 120 4.21 -9.08 -10.28
C TYR A 120 5.06 -7.92 -9.79
N ILE A 121 4.47 -6.75 -9.52
CA ILE A 121 5.17 -5.55 -9.03
C ILE A 121 5.98 -5.91 -7.78
N VAL A 122 5.34 -6.51 -6.77
CA VAL A 122 6.03 -6.86 -5.52
C VAL A 122 7.14 -7.89 -5.75
N LYS A 123 6.89 -8.93 -6.55
CA LYS A 123 7.91 -9.94 -6.85
C LYS A 123 9.10 -9.37 -7.62
N ALA A 124 8.87 -8.50 -8.57
CA ALA A 124 9.95 -7.85 -9.32
C ALA A 124 10.83 -7.00 -8.39
N LEU A 125 10.20 -6.21 -7.51
CA LEU A 125 10.91 -5.39 -6.54
C LEU A 125 11.70 -6.22 -5.51
N ILE A 126 11.14 -7.32 -5.00
CA ILE A 126 11.87 -8.22 -4.09
C ILE A 126 13.05 -8.90 -4.82
N ARG A 127 12.84 -9.37 -6.06
CA ARG A 127 13.89 -10.04 -6.85
C ARG A 127 15.06 -9.14 -7.19
N SER A 128 14.87 -7.83 -7.27
CA SER A 128 15.94 -6.85 -7.48
C SER A 128 16.94 -6.75 -6.31
N LYS A 129 16.65 -7.45 -5.19
CA LYS A 129 17.43 -7.49 -3.95
C LYS A 129 17.62 -6.14 -3.24
N MET A 130 17.06 -5.06 -3.75
CA MET A 130 17.17 -3.74 -3.13
C MET A 130 16.48 -3.64 -1.77
N PHE A 131 15.62 -4.61 -1.43
CA PHE A 131 14.90 -4.69 -0.16
C PHE A 131 15.57 -5.58 0.88
N ASP A 132 16.62 -6.31 0.54
CA ASP A 132 17.23 -7.34 1.42
C ASP A 132 17.77 -6.76 2.73
N LYS A 133 18.36 -5.56 2.68
CA LYS A 133 18.89 -4.88 3.87
C LYS A 133 17.82 -4.43 4.89
N TYR A 134 16.54 -4.46 4.52
CA TYR A 134 15.42 -4.09 5.40
C TYR A 134 14.76 -5.30 6.06
N ARG A 135 15.29 -6.49 5.87
CA ARG A 135 14.82 -7.70 6.55
C ARG A 135 15.32 -7.74 7.99
N PHE A 136 14.47 -8.17 8.89
CA PHE A 136 14.86 -8.54 10.25
C PHE A 136 15.06 -10.06 10.32
N ASN A 137 16.28 -10.51 10.60
CA ASN A 137 16.62 -11.94 10.63
C ASN A 137 16.10 -12.71 9.40
N GLY A 138 16.28 -12.15 8.21
CA GLY A 138 15.84 -12.74 6.95
C GLY A 138 14.34 -12.62 6.63
N ALA A 139 13.53 -12.10 7.56
CA ALA A 139 12.09 -11.93 7.38
C ALA A 139 11.73 -10.51 6.92
N PHE A 140 10.74 -10.39 6.05
CA PHE A 140 10.11 -9.12 5.71
C PHE A 140 8.98 -8.79 6.67
N GLN A 141 8.82 -7.51 7.00
CA GLN A 141 7.70 -7.04 7.80
C GLN A 141 6.48 -6.73 6.94
N LEU A 142 5.32 -7.28 7.32
CA LEU A 142 4.02 -7.00 6.72
C LEU A 142 3.12 -6.32 7.75
N LEU A 143 2.52 -5.21 7.35
CA LEU A 143 1.52 -4.48 8.13
C LEU A 143 0.13 -4.80 7.60
N PHE A 144 -0.80 -5.06 8.50
CA PHE A 144 -2.21 -5.27 8.19
C PHE A 144 -3.05 -4.20 8.88
N ASP A 145 -3.89 -3.55 8.11
CA ASP A 145 -4.87 -2.60 8.63
C ASP A 145 -5.99 -2.39 7.62
N GLY A 146 -7.17 -2.02 8.10
CA GLY A 146 -8.33 -1.77 7.29
C GLY A 146 -8.60 -0.28 7.07
N THR A 147 -9.19 0.07 5.93
CA THR A 147 -9.58 1.45 5.67
C THR A 147 -10.92 1.55 4.95
N GLY A 148 -11.73 2.55 5.35
CA GLY A 148 -12.95 2.92 4.63
C GLY A 148 -12.63 3.62 3.32
N LEU A 149 -13.38 3.27 2.28
CA LEU A 149 -13.28 3.86 0.94
C LEU A 149 -14.39 4.89 0.71
N SER A 150 -15.62 4.58 1.11
CA SER A 150 -16.77 5.49 0.96
C SER A 150 -17.86 5.18 1.97
N ASN A 151 -18.70 6.18 2.28
CA ASN A 151 -19.89 6.06 3.11
C ASN A 151 -21.12 6.48 2.31
N HIS A 152 -22.24 5.80 2.54
CA HIS A 152 -23.50 6.02 1.84
C HIS A 152 -24.69 5.90 2.80
N ASP A 153 -25.79 6.56 2.48
CA ASP A 153 -27.06 6.45 3.19
C ASP A 153 -27.89 5.24 2.71
N TYR A 154 -27.44 4.61 1.60
CA TYR A 154 -28.07 3.45 1.00
C TYR A 154 -27.05 2.36 0.67
N ASN A 155 -27.51 1.11 0.51
CA ASN A 155 -26.66 -0.03 0.19
C ASN A 155 -26.23 -0.04 -1.29
N LEU A 156 -25.16 0.69 -1.61
CA LEU A 156 -24.62 0.76 -2.97
C LEU A 156 -24.19 -0.63 -3.45
N ASN A 157 -24.74 -1.07 -4.59
CA ASN A 157 -24.51 -2.40 -5.19
C ASN A 157 -24.92 -3.60 -4.30
N GLY A 158 -25.68 -3.38 -3.21
CA GLY A 158 -26.17 -4.45 -2.35
C GLY A 158 -25.14 -5.14 -1.45
N ASN A 159 -23.84 -4.83 -1.56
CA ASN A 159 -22.75 -5.55 -0.88
C ASN A 159 -21.99 -4.72 0.17
N CYS A 160 -22.47 -3.52 0.52
CA CYS A 160 -21.84 -2.68 1.53
C CYS A 160 -21.90 -3.31 2.93
N LEU A 161 -20.92 -2.98 3.76
CA LEU A 161 -21.00 -3.18 5.19
C LEU A 161 -22.02 -2.19 5.78
N LYS A 162 -22.68 -2.59 6.86
CA LYS A 162 -23.76 -1.84 7.52
C LYS A 162 -23.33 -1.45 8.93
N ARG A 163 -23.56 -0.21 9.32
CA ARG A 163 -23.38 0.31 10.68
C ARG A 163 -24.67 0.93 11.18
N ARG A 164 -25.13 0.51 12.36
CA ARG A 164 -26.21 1.16 13.08
C ARG A 164 -25.59 2.15 14.07
N HIS A 165 -26.02 3.39 14.01
CA HIS A 165 -25.63 4.47 14.91
C HIS A 165 -26.51 4.48 16.17
N SER A 166 -26.07 5.19 17.22
CA SER A 166 -26.81 5.33 18.47
C SER A 166 -28.17 6.02 18.32
N ASP A 167 -28.31 6.89 17.32
CA ASP A 167 -29.54 7.57 16.94
C ASP A 167 -30.51 6.71 16.10
N GLY A 168 -30.19 5.42 15.90
CA GLY A 168 -30.98 4.48 15.10
C GLY A 168 -30.72 4.54 13.59
N LYS A 169 -30.02 5.55 13.10
CA LYS A 169 -29.68 5.67 11.67
C LYS A 169 -28.78 4.53 11.23
N ILE A 170 -28.91 4.15 9.98
CA ILE A 170 -28.08 3.12 9.34
C ILE A 170 -27.25 3.80 8.26
N SER A 171 -25.93 3.59 8.31
CA SER A 171 -25.02 3.94 7.23
C SER A 171 -24.41 2.71 6.59
N TYR A 172 -24.10 2.82 5.32
CA TYR A 172 -23.48 1.77 4.52
C TYR A 172 -22.11 2.24 4.07
N TYR A 173 -21.13 1.34 4.08
CA TYR A 173 -19.76 1.72 3.74
C TYR A 173 -19.02 0.63 2.99
N LYS A 174 -18.11 1.06 2.11
CA LYS A 174 -17.14 0.19 1.45
C LYS A 174 -15.85 0.18 2.26
N TYR A 175 -15.26 -0.98 2.41
CA TYR A 175 -14.08 -1.17 3.25
C TYR A 175 -13.10 -2.15 2.63
N VAL A 176 -11.82 -1.93 2.85
CA VAL A 176 -10.76 -2.78 2.33
C VAL A 176 -9.72 -3.05 3.41
N LEU A 177 -9.27 -4.30 3.50
CA LEU A 177 -8.09 -4.70 4.24
C LEU A 177 -6.87 -4.62 3.32
N GLU A 178 -5.82 -3.93 3.76
CA GLU A 178 -4.54 -3.86 3.09
C GLU A 178 -3.47 -4.66 3.82
N CYS A 179 -2.63 -5.30 3.03
CA CYS A 179 -1.34 -5.82 3.48
C CYS A 179 -0.23 -5.02 2.83
N LYS A 180 0.56 -4.30 3.64
CA LYS A 180 1.69 -3.50 3.17
C LYS A 180 3.03 -4.13 3.57
N LEU A 181 3.94 -4.26 2.60
CA LEU A 181 5.34 -4.59 2.83
C LEU A 181 6.10 -3.32 3.25
N VAL A 182 6.77 -3.36 4.39
CA VAL A 182 7.59 -2.23 4.88
C VAL A 182 9.00 -2.34 4.32
N VAL A 183 9.48 -1.26 3.73
CA VAL A 183 10.85 -1.13 3.20
C VAL A 183 11.39 0.23 3.59
N GLY A 184 12.20 0.30 4.63
CA GLY A 184 12.68 1.58 5.14
C GLY A 184 11.54 2.56 5.42
N ASN A 185 11.56 3.69 4.74
CA ASN A 185 10.56 4.76 4.88
C ASN A 185 9.37 4.65 3.91
N ILE A 186 9.22 3.55 3.18
CA ILE A 186 8.08 3.32 2.27
C ILE A 186 7.25 2.11 2.65
N VAL A 187 6.02 2.07 2.16
CA VAL A 187 5.08 0.94 2.31
C VAL A 187 4.49 0.56 0.96
N ILE A 188 4.66 -0.70 0.57
CA ILE A 188 4.26 -1.22 -0.73
C ILE A 188 3.06 -2.13 -0.56
N SER A 189 1.99 -1.91 -1.31
CA SER A 189 0.81 -2.78 -1.30
C SER A 189 1.17 -4.16 -1.82
N LEU A 190 1.08 -5.16 -0.94
CA LEU A 190 1.39 -6.55 -1.26
C LEU A 190 0.14 -7.32 -1.66
N ASP A 191 -0.96 -7.08 -1.00
CA ASP A 191 -2.28 -7.66 -1.32
C ASP A 191 -3.40 -6.79 -0.72
N SER A 192 -4.56 -6.77 -1.39
CA SER A 192 -5.75 -6.02 -1.00
C SER A 192 -6.96 -6.96 -0.97
N GLU A 193 -7.77 -6.88 0.09
CA GLU A 193 -8.99 -7.69 0.23
C GLU A 193 -10.18 -6.80 0.57
N PHE A 194 -11.15 -6.73 -0.34
CA PHE A 194 -12.39 -6.01 -0.10
C PHE A 194 -13.25 -6.76 0.92
N ILE A 195 -13.76 -6.02 1.89
CA ILE A 195 -14.63 -6.55 2.94
C ILE A 195 -16.05 -6.20 2.55
N GLU A 196 -16.81 -7.22 2.16
CA GLU A 196 -18.11 -7.06 1.52
C GLU A 196 -19.09 -8.08 2.06
N ASN A 197 -20.34 -7.66 2.18
CA ASN A 197 -21.43 -8.56 2.47
C ASN A 197 -21.86 -9.31 1.19
N ASN A 198 -22.33 -10.52 1.35
CA ASN A 198 -23.03 -11.21 0.28
C ASN A 198 -24.44 -10.60 0.14
N ASN A 199 -24.90 -10.35 -1.08
CA ASN A 199 -26.20 -9.73 -1.36
C ASN A 199 -27.40 -10.48 -0.74
N MET A 200 -27.20 -11.74 -0.31
CA MET A 200 -28.20 -12.61 0.30
C MET A 200 -28.06 -12.76 1.82
N LEU A 201 -27.39 -11.83 2.52
CA LEU A 201 -27.26 -11.91 3.97
C LEU A 201 -28.64 -11.83 4.65
N THR A 202 -29.03 -12.89 5.34
CA THR A 202 -30.14 -12.86 6.27
C THR A 202 -29.77 -12.07 7.53
N GLU A 203 -30.76 -11.53 8.27
CA GLU A 203 -30.52 -10.77 9.51
C GLU A 203 -29.72 -11.56 10.58
N LYS A 204 -29.76 -12.89 10.53
CA LYS A 204 -29.03 -13.78 11.45
C LYS A 204 -27.54 -13.96 11.07
N GLN A 205 -27.15 -13.62 9.85
CA GLN A 205 -25.78 -13.83 9.37
C GLN A 205 -24.87 -12.65 9.76
N LYS A 206 -23.71 -12.98 10.33
CA LYS A 206 -22.71 -11.96 10.67
C LYS A 206 -22.07 -11.40 9.41
N GLN A 207 -22.01 -10.09 9.32
CA GLN A 207 -21.30 -9.36 8.27
C GLN A 207 -19.87 -9.86 8.09
N ASP A 208 -19.30 -9.59 6.91
CA ASP A 208 -17.86 -9.73 6.68
C ASP A 208 -17.07 -8.75 7.58
N CYS A 209 -15.83 -9.07 7.86
CA CYS A 209 -14.97 -8.27 8.75
C CYS A 209 -13.48 -8.49 8.45
N GLU A 210 -12.65 -7.62 9.02
CA GLU A 210 -11.19 -7.66 8.85
C GLU A 210 -10.59 -9.03 9.17
N ILE A 211 -11.05 -9.71 10.21
CA ILE A 211 -10.53 -11.04 10.59
C ILE A 211 -10.85 -12.11 9.54
N LYS A 212 -12.04 -12.06 8.95
CA LYS A 212 -12.42 -12.98 7.85
C LYS A 212 -11.59 -12.65 6.59
N ALA A 213 -11.47 -11.36 6.26
CA ALA A 213 -10.66 -10.87 5.15
C ALA A 213 -9.17 -11.24 5.33
N PHE A 214 -8.61 -11.05 6.53
CA PHE A 214 -7.26 -11.48 6.87
C PHE A 214 -7.05 -12.98 6.57
N LYS A 215 -7.96 -13.84 7.00
CA LYS A 215 -7.85 -15.29 6.75
C LYS A 215 -7.85 -15.64 5.26
N ARG A 216 -8.62 -14.93 4.43
CA ARG A 216 -8.59 -15.10 2.96
C ARG A 216 -7.27 -14.61 2.36
N MET A 217 -6.83 -13.42 2.77
CA MET A 217 -5.62 -12.77 2.28
C MET A 217 -4.36 -13.56 2.59
N VAL A 218 -4.17 -14.02 3.84
CA VAL A 218 -2.93 -14.75 4.23
C VAL A 218 -2.77 -16.09 3.51
N LYS A 219 -3.88 -16.75 3.11
CA LYS A 219 -3.81 -17.94 2.26
C LYS A 219 -3.22 -17.60 0.89
N ARG A 220 -3.64 -16.49 0.28
CA ARG A 220 -3.09 -16.00 -0.99
C ARG A 220 -1.62 -15.59 -0.86
N ILE A 221 -1.28 -14.87 0.21
CA ILE A 221 0.10 -14.47 0.50
C ILE A 221 1.00 -15.70 0.62
N LYS A 222 0.61 -16.72 1.39
CA LYS A 222 1.38 -17.95 1.51
C LYS A 222 1.54 -18.69 0.17
N LYS A 223 0.48 -18.74 -0.64
CA LYS A 223 0.53 -19.32 -2.00
C LYS A 223 1.45 -18.53 -2.93
N ASN A 224 1.37 -17.22 -2.90
CA ASN A 224 2.10 -16.33 -3.80
C ASN A 224 3.57 -16.16 -3.43
N TYR A 225 3.90 -16.26 -2.13
CA TYR A 225 5.24 -16.03 -1.57
C TYR A 225 5.70 -17.19 -0.66
N PRO A 226 5.71 -18.44 -1.15
CA PRO A 226 5.89 -19.64 -0.31
C PRO A 226 7.24 -19.71 0.39
N LYS A 227 8.31 -19.15 -0.22
CA LYS A 227 9.69 -19.20 0.27
C LYS A 227 10.03 -18.08 1.26
N TYR A 228 9.18 -17.05 1.41
CA TYR A 228 9.49 -15.91 2.26
C TYR A 228 8.95 -16.11 3.67
N ILE A 229 9.76 -15.68 4.64
CA ILE A 229 9.37 -15.58 6.04
C ILE A 229 8.89 -14.15 6.28
N PHE A 230 7.78 -14.02 7.01
CA PHE A 230 7.20 -12.72 7.32
C PHE A 230 7.09 -12.48 8.82
N ILE A 231 7.15 -11.20 9.20
CA ILE A 231 6.75 -10.70 10.51
C ILE A 231 5.41 -9.97 10.31
N ILE A 232 4.35 -10.53 10.84
CA ILE A 232 3.00 -9.95 10.74
C ILE A 232 2.85 -8.92 11.85
N THR A 233 2.56 -7.67 11.49
CA THR A 233 2.32 -6.61 12.45
C THR A 233 0.92 -6.05 12.25
N GLY A 234 0.16 -5.92 13.33
CA GLY A 234 -1.21 -5.44 13.32
C GLY A 234 -1.59 -4.83 14.67
N ASP A 235 -2.78 -4.26 14.73
CA ASP A 235 -3.33 -3.72 15.96
C ASP A 235 -3.81 -4.83 16.92
N ALA A 236 -4.42 -4.46 18.04
CA ALA A 236 -4.92 -5.41 19.04
C ALA A 236 -6.09 -6.28 18.53
N LEU A 237 -6.70 -5.97 17.38
CA LEU A 237 -7.71 -6.81 16.74
C LEU A 237 -7.11 -8.15 16.26
N TYR A 238 -5.83 -8.12 15.84
CA TYR A 238 -5.10 -9.30 15.37
C TYR A 238 -4.51 -10.14 16.49
N ALA A 239 -4.45 -9.62 17.72
CA ALA A 239 -3.97 -10.34 18.91
C ALA A 239 -4.97 -11.41 19.36
N THR A 240 -5.26 -12.40 18.52
CA THR A 240 -6.22 -13.49 18.79
C THR A 240 -5.63 -14.84 18.52
N ASN A 241 -6.09 -15.86 19.31
CA ASN A 241 -5.58 -17.21 19.15
C ASN A 241 -5.68 -17.78 17.71
N PRO A 242 -6.77 -17.57 16.96
CA PRO A 242 -6.84 -18.04 15.58
C PRO A 242 -5.75 -17.43 14.67
N ILE A 243 -5.41 -16.16 14.85
CA ILE A 243 -4.38 -15.49 14.05
C ILE A 243 -2.98 -15.96 14.46
N ILE A 244 -2.72 -16.08 15.78
CA ILE A 244 -1.49 -16.65 16.31
C ILE A 244 -1.24 -18.05 15.74
N ASN A 245 -2.29 -18.91 15.70
CA ASN A 245 -2.20 -20.24 15.13
C ASN A 245 -1.90 -20.23 13.61
N ILE A 246 -2.43 -19.27 12.87
CA ILE A 246 -2.09 -19.08 11.44
C ILE A 246 -0.60 -18.74 11.30
N CYS A 247 -0.10 -17.80 12.08
CA CYS A 247 1.33 -17.44 12.07
C CYS A 247 2.20 -18.66 12.41
N LYS A 248 1.84 -19.44 13.43
CA LYS A 248 2.51 -20.69 13.79
C LYS A 248 2.52 -21.71 12.65
N LYS A 249 1.34 -21.95 12.03
CA LYS A 249 1.18 -22.87 10.89
C LYS A 249 2.09 -22.50 9.71
N TYR A 250 2.24 -21.20 9.41
CA TYR A 250 3.04 -20.73 8.27
C TYR A 250 4.51 -20.46 8.63
N LYS A 251 4.88 -20.70 9.90
CA LYS A 251 6.22 -20.38 10.45
C LYS A 251 6.58 -18.90 10.34
N TRP A 252 5.55 -18.04 10.44
CA TRP A 252 5.71 -16.60 10.44
C TRP A 252 5.90 -16.06 11.85
N LYS A 253 6.63 -14.96 11.97
CA LYS A 253 6.70 -14.18 13.21
C LYS A 253 5.55 -13.18 13.26
N TYR A 254 5.26 -12.68 14.46
CA TYR A 254 4.25 -11.62 14.61
C TYR A 254 4.63 -10.65 15.73
N ILE A 255 4.11 -9.43 15.63
CA ILE A 255 4.10 -8.40 16.67
C ILE A 255 2.72 -7.75 16.63
N PHE A 256 1.92 -7.98 17.67
CA PHE A 256 0.59 -7.39 17.79
C PHE A 256 0.50 -6.49 19.01
N ASN A 257 -0.22 -5.38 18.89
CA ASN A 257 -0.46 -4.50 20.02
C ASN A 257 -1.24 -5.25 21.11
N LEU A 258 -0.84 -5.07 22.35
CA LEU A 258 -1.53 -5.57 23.54
C LEU A 258 -2.24 -4.40 24.24
N LYS A 259 -3.58 -4.42 24.24
CA LYS A 259 -4.38 -3.45 24.99
C LYS A 259 -4.67 -3.96 26.40
N PRO A 260 -4.72 -3.07 27.44
CA PRO A 260 -4.99 -3.48 28.81
C PRO A 260 -6.34 -4.18 29.01
N ASP A 261 -7.35 -3.79 28.24
CA ASP A 261 -8.72 -4.32 28.28
C ASP A 261 -8.92 -5.65 27.51
N ARG A 262 -7.89 -6.08 26.77
CA ARG A 262 -7.92 -7.32 25.98
C ARG A 262 -6.91 -8.34 26.50
N LEU A 263 -7.23 -9.62 26.29
CA LEU A 263 -6.34 -10.73 26.66
C LEU A 263 -5.90 -10.66 28.15
N LYS A 264 -6.88 -10.58 29.04
CA LYS A 264 -6.67 -10.39 30.50
C LYS A 264 -5.64 -11.37 31.07
N GLU A 265 -5.70 -12.65 30.69
CA GLU A 265 -4.75 -13.67 31.12
C GLU A 265 -3.31 -13.33 30.78
N ILE A 266 -3.07 -12.79 29.58
CA ILE A 266 -1.74 -12.39 29.12
C ILE A 266 -1.29 -11.13 29.90
N ASN A 267 -2.18 -10.14 30.07
CA ASN A 267 -1.85 -8.92 30.82
C ASN A 267 -1.49 -9.25 32.28
N SER A 268 -2.27 -10.11 32.95
CA SER A 268 -1.98 -10.51 34.34
C SER A 268 -0.65 -11.25 34.44
N SER A 269 -0.40 -12.21 33.56
CA SER A 269 0.87 -12.94 33.52
C SER A 269 2.04 -12.04 33.18
N PHE A 270 1.84 -11.04 32.32
CA PHE A 270 2.85 -10.06 31.93
C PHE A 270 3.25 -9.17 33.12
N GLU A 271 2.28 -8.56 33.78
CA GLU A 271 2.56 -7.65 34.92
C GLU A 271 3.17 -8.42 36.12
N GLY A 272 2.81 -9.70 36.32
CA GLY A 272 3.37 -10.53 37.40
C GLY A 272 4.82 -10.99 37.15
N ASN A 273 5.26 -11.05 35.89
CA ASN A 273 6.58 -11.61 35.50
C ASN A 273 7.43 -10.65 34.67
N ILE A 274 7.10 -9.36 34.70
CA ILE A 274 7.80 -8.34 33.93
C ILE A 274 9.20 -8.06 34.48
N LYS A 275 10.20 -8.07 33.60
CA LYS A 275 11.58 -7.70 33.92
C LYS A 275 12.01 -6.50 33.11
N LEU A 276 12.68 -5.55 33.76
CA LEU A 276 13.37 -4.48 33.05
C LEU A 276 14.56 -5.10 32.32
N LEU A 277 14.62 -4.87 31.01
CA LEU A 277 15.63 -5.46 30.14
C LEU A 277 16.68 -4.44 29.73
N ASN A 278 16.24 -3.21 29.46
CA ASN A 278 17.12 -2.12 29.06
C ASN A 278 16.53 -0.80 29.52
N GLU A 279 17.37 0.13 29.93
CA GLU A 279 16.98 1.46 30.41
C GLU A 279 17.90 2.52 29.80
N THR A 280 17.33 3.64 29.47
CA THR A 280 18.04 4.86 29.06
C THR A 280 17.36 6.05 29.71
N THR A 281 17.98 7.23 29.65
CA THR A 281 17.41 8.48 30.20
C THR A 281 16.03 8.84 29.65
N VAL A 282 15.67 8.31 28.45
CA VAL A 282 14.42 8.66 27.73
C VAL A 282 13.54 7.46 27.44
N SER A 283 13.99 6.22 27.72
CA SER A 283 13.22 5.03 27.35
C SER A 283 13.55 3.81 28.17
N ASN A 284 12.51 3.05 28.55
CA ASN A 284 12.60 1.82 29.31
C ASN A 284 11.96 0.66 28.54
N TYR A 285 12.64 -0.49 28.54
CA TYR A 285 12.23 -1.68 27.83
C TYR A 285 12.01 -2.82 28.81
N TYR A 286 10.85 -3.43 28.76
CA TYR A 286 10.44 -4.49 29.66
C TYR A 286 10.03 -5.74 28.89
N LEU A 287 10.29 -6.90 29.42
CA LEU A 287 10.00 -8.18 28.78
C LEU A 287 9.49 -9.20 29.82
N SER A 288 8.51 -10.01 29.40
CA SER A 288 8.11 -11.25 30.03
C SER A 288 8.10 -12.35 28.97
N LYS A 289 8.92 -13.39 29.18
CA LYS A 289 9.05 -14.53 28.25
C LYS A 289 8.19 -15.69 28.69
N GLY A 290 7.80 -16.50 27.70
CA GLY A 290 7.26 -17.84 27.97
C GLY A 290 5.84 -17.85 28.52
N ILE A 291 5.05 -16.78 28.30
CA ILE A 291 3.67 -16.72 28.76
C ILE A 291 2.84 -17.78 28.02
N LYS A 292 2.22 -18.67 28.79
CA LYS A 292 1.27 -19.66 28.23
C LYS A 292 -0.04 -18.99 27.87
N TYR A 293 -0.44 -19.10 26.63
CA TYR A 293 -1.72 -18.64 26.14
C TYR A 293 -2.37 -19.71 25.27
N LYS A 294 -3.35 -20.44 25.83
CA LYS A 294 -3.95 -21.63 25.19
C LYS A 294 -2.85 -22.62 24.76
N ASN A 295 -2.79 -22.99 23.49
CA ASN A 295 -1.79 -23.92 22.95
C ASN A 295 -0.53 -23.21 22.38
N ASN A 296 -0.28 -21.99 22.83
CA ASN A 296 0.86 -21.19 22.37
C ASN A 296 1.69 -20.69 23.54
N ILE A 297 2.99 -20.54 23.28
CA ILE A 297 3.92 -19.84 24.16
C ILE A 297 4.24 -18.52 23.46
N ILE A 298 4.06 -17.41 24.15
CA ILE A 298 4.25 -16.08 23.64
C ILE A 298 5.15 -15.25 24.54
N ASN A 299 5.76 -14.22 23.98
CA ASN A 299 6.47 -13.20 24.72
C ASN A 299 5.64 -11.93 24.74
N ALA A 300 5.59 -11.22 25.85
CA ALA A 300 5.01 -9.89 25.95
C ALA A 300 6.08 -8.88 26.34
N PHE A 301 6.05 -7.70 25.73
CA PHE A 301 7.02 -6.67 26.00
C PHE A 301 6.37 -5.27 26.01
N LYS A 302 6.99 -4.38 26.78
CA LYS A 302 6.54 -3.01 27.00
C LYS A 302 7.70 -2.06 26.73
N TYR A 303 7.42 -0.99 26.05
CA TYR A 303 8.31 0.13 25.81
C TYR A 303 7.67 1.40 26.37
N ILE A 304 8.40 2.12 27.19
CA ILE A 304 8.00 3.42 27.72
C ILE A 304 8.96 4.46 27.15
N GLU A 305 8.44 5.45 26.48
CA GLU A 305 9.17 6.59 25.95
C GLU A 305 8.78 7.84 26.70
N THR A 306 9.75 8.57 27.25
CA THR A 306 9.52 9.83 27.96
C THR A 306 10.07 10.98 27.13
N LYS A 307 9.17 11.89 26.71
CA LYS A 307 9.51 13.12 25.98
C LYS A 307 8.88 14.30 26.68
N ARG A 308 9.69 15.31 27.05
CA ARG A 308 9.23 16.56 27.67
C ARG A 308 8.19 16.28 28.78
N GLU A 309 8.57 15.45 29.79
CA GLU A 309 7.76 15.08 30.96
C GLU A 309 6.51 14.22 30.65
N ARG A 310 6.25 13.88 29.41
CA ARG A 310 5.16 12.98 29.04
C ARG A 310 5.68 11.59 28.71
N SER A 311 5.14 10.59 29.39
CA SER A 311 5.46 9.18 29.13
C SER A 311 4.39 8.54 28.26
N THR A 312 4.83 7.86 27.19
CA THR A 312 3.97 7.08 26.32
C THR A 312 4.35 5.60 26.42
N THR A 313 3.37 4.76 26.67
CA THR A 313 3.56 3.32 26.83
C THR A 313 3.04 2.56 25.62
N PHE A 314 3.87 1.68 25.08
CA PHE A 314 3.54 0.74 24.01
C PHE A 314 3.67 -0.68 24.55
N ARG A 315 2.68 -1.52 24.30
CA ARG A 315 2.65 -2.92 24.72
C ARG A 315 2.41 -3.82 23.53
N TYR A 316 3.12 -4.94 23.49
CA TYR A 316 3.06 -5.89 22.36
C TYR A 316 3.13 -7.33 22.85
N ILE A 317 2.61 -8.24 22.02
CA ILE A 317 2.86 -9.68 22.10
C ILE A 317 3.56 -10.17 20.84
N SER A 318 4.42 -11.19 20.99
CA SER A 318 5.20 -11.73 19.89
C SER A 318 5.60 -13.18 20.13
N ASN A 319 5.96 -13.88 19.04
CA ASN A 319 6.69 -15.16 19.08
C ASN A 319 8.17 -15.03 18.67
N ILE A 320 8.67 -13.81 18.55
CA ILE A 320 10.10 -13.55 18.32
C ILE A 320 10.87 -13.87 19.63
N ASP A 321 12.03 -14.49 19.53
CA ASP A 321 12.93 -14.59 20.67
C ASP A 321 13.58 -13.23 20.92
N ILE A 322 13.21 -12.62 22.06
CA ILE A 322 13.61 -11.28 22.44
C ILE A 322 14.65 -11.36 23.56
N ASN A 323 15.70 -10.56 23.46
CA ASN A 323 16.78 -10.44 24.42
C ASN A 323 17.32 -9.00 24.49
N ASP A 324 18.32 -8.76 25.31
CA ASP A 324 18.93 -7.43 25.52
C ASP A 324 19.49 -6.81 24.24
N TYR A 325 19.98 -7.65 23.31
CA TYR A 325 20.59 -7.18 22.07
C TYR A 325 19.58 -6.75 21.02
N ASN A 326 18.39 -7.37 20.99
CA ASN A 326 17.42 -7.14 19.89
C ASN A 326 16.14 -6.43 20.32
N ILE A 327 15.90 -6.19 21.62
CA ILE A 327 14.67 -5.59 22.13
C ILE A 327 14.35 -4.23 21.48
N LYS A 328 15.36 -3.40 21.27
CA LYS A 328 15.20 -2.07 20.65
C LYS A 328 14.68 -2.19 19.22
N GLU A 329 15.27 -3.09 18.44
CA GLU A 329 14.85 -3.33 17.06
C GLU A 329 13.46 -3.97 16.98
N VAL A 330 13.13 -4.91 17.89
CA VAL A 330 11.78 -5.51 17.94
C VAL A 330 10.71 -4.49 18.34
N VAL A 331 11.01 -3.58 19.26
CA VAL A 331 10.12 -2.46 19.59
C VAL A 331 9.92 -1.56 18.37
N GLU A 332 10.99 -1.25 17.64
CA GLU A 332 10.89 -0.44 16.43
C GLU A 332 10.02 -1.13 15.36
N LEU A 333 10.14 -2.44 15.17
CA LEU A 333 9.23 -3.20 14.30
C LEU A 333 7.76 -3.04 14.74
N GLY A 334 7.47 -3.10 16.04
CA GLY A 334 6.12 -2.86 16.56
C GLY A 334 5.62 -1.44 16.26
N ARG A 335 6.48 -0.44 16.43
CA ARG A 335 6.17 0.97 16.16
C ARG A 335 5.94 1.26 14.67
N ARG A 336 6.60 0.54 13.78
CA ARG A 336 6.40 0.67 12.32
C ARG A 336 4.97 0.37 11.86
N ARG A 337 4.11 -0.21 12.71
CA ARG A 337 2.68 -0.36 12.39
C ARG A 337 2.05 0.95 11.90
N TRP A 338 2.43 2.08 12.49
CA TRP A 338 1.90 3.39 12.10
C TRP A 338 2.26 3.81 10.66
N LYS A 339 3.22 3.14 10.02
CA LYS A 339 3.56 3.44 8.63
C LYS A 339 2.43 3.11 7.64
N ILE A 340 1.59 2.11 7.93
CA ILE A 340 0.44 1.82 7.06
C ILE A 340 -0.57 2.97 7.07
N GLU A 341 -0.73 3.63 8.22
CA GLU A 341 -1.61 4.80 8.35
C GLU A 341 -0.95 6.04 7.73
N ASN A 342 0.28 6.37 8.10
CA ASN A 342 0.96 7.62 7.75
C ASN A 342 1.44 7.65 6.29
N GLU A 343 2.31 6.72 5.91
CA GLU A 343 2.87 6.63 4.55
C GLU A 343 1.89 5.96 3.57
N GLY A 344 1.00 5.09 4.08
CA GLY A 344 -0.04 4.43 3.31
C GLY A 344 -1.31 5.28 3.20
N PHE A 345 -2.27 5.03 4.08
CA PHE A 345 -3.64 5.57 3.96
C PHE A 345 -3.73 7.08 4.02
N TYR A 346 -2.98 7.74 4.91
CA TYR A 346 -3.01 9.20 5.01
C TYR A 346 -2.54 9.85 3.71
N THR A 347 -1.44 9.33 3.14
CA THR A 347 -0.93 9.81 1.85
C THR A 347 -1.95 9.55 0.73
N GLN A 348 -2.58 8.39 0.72
CA GLN A 348 -3.57 8.03 -0.29
C GLN A 348 -4.88 8.82 -0.14
N LYS A 349 -5.30 9.20 1.07
CA LYS A 349 -6.53 9.95 1.34
C LYS A 349 -6.35 11.45 1.15
N HIS A 350 -5.26 12.01 1.67
CA HIS A 350 -5.16 13.46 1.90
C HIS A 350 -4.09 14.17 1.07
N ARG A 351 -3.18 13.41 0.40
CA ARG A 351 -2.07 14.04 -0.31
C ARG A 351 -2.16 13.98 -1.81
N THR A 352 -2.33 12.80 -2.41
CA THR A 352 -2.14 12.66 -3.87
C THR A 352 -3.25 11.89 -4.56
N PHE A 353 -3.86 10.86 -3.94
CA PHE A 353 -4.63 9.87 -4.67
C PHE A 353 -6.13 9.92 -4.40
N ASN A 354 -6.56 10.63 -3.35
CA ASN A 354 -7.96 10.77 -2.93
C ASN A 354 -8.72 9.42 -2.91
N ILE A 355 -8.17 8.43 -2.21
CA ILE A 355 -8.68 7.06 -2.17
C ILE A 355 -10.13 6.96 -1.68
N SER A 356 -10.60 7.98 -0.94
CA SER A 356 -11.97 8.09 -0.46
C SER A 356 -12.95 8.63 -1.52
N HIS A 357 -12.45 9.05 -2.68
CA HIS A 357 -13.29 9.43 -3.80
C HIS A 357 -13.81 8.19 -4.51
N LEU A 358 -15.13 8.10 -4.61
CA LEU A 358 -15.78 7.02 -5.34
C LEU A 358 -15.63 7.28 -6.85
N ASN A 359 -14.58 6.76 -7.45
CA ASN A 359 -14.31 6.95 -8.87
C ASN A 359 -15.38 6.33 -9.78
N SER A 360 -16.15 5.38 -9.28
CA SER A 360 -17.24 4.74 -9.98
C SER A 360 -18.31 4.23 -9.01
N ARG A 361 -19.58 4.31 -9.41
CA ARG A 361 -20.69 3.63 -8.71
C ARG A 361 -20.73 2.13 -9.03
N ASN A 362 -20.14 1.69 -10.12
CA ASN A 362 -19.99 0.27 -10.42
C ASN A 362 -18.92 -0.33 -9.50
N ASP A 363 -19.25 -1.42 -8.83
CA ASP A 363 -18.41 -2.07 -7.83
C ASP A 363 -17.08 -2.57 -8.42
N ASN A 364 -17.12 -3.19 -9.60
CA ASN A 364 -15.92 -3.72 -10.25
C ASN A 364 -14.97 -2.59 -10.68
N SER A 365 -15.52 -1.55 -11.30
CA SER A 365 -14.74 -0.40 -11.72
C SER A 365 -14.13 0.35 -10.52
N MET A 366 -14.87 0.52 -9.41
CA MET A 366 -14.34 1.07 -8.17
C MET A 366 -13.11 0.27 -7.67
N LYS A 367 -13.20 -1.06 -7.67
CA LYS A 367 -12.09 -1.95 -7.28
C LYS A 367 -10.91 -1.82 -8.23
N CYS A 368 -11.14 -1.71 -9.53
CA CYS A 368 -10.08 -1.46 -10.52
C CYS A 368 -9.33 -0.15 -10.21
N HIS A 369 -10.07 0.95 -9.99
CA HIS A 369 -9.47 2.22 -9.61
C HIS A 369 -8.64 2.13 -8.34
N TYR A 370 -9.12 1.38 -7.36
CA TYR A 370 -8.37 1.13 -6.13
C TYR A 370 -7.02 0.46 -6.41
N PHE A 371 -6.97 -0.59 -7.23
CA PHE A 371 -5.72 -1.25 -7.61
C PHE A 371 -4.77 -0.29 -8.34
N PHE A 372 -5.28 0.51 -9.26
CA PHE A 372 -4.47 1.51 -9.96
C PHE A 372 -3.88 2.55 -9.01
N ILE A 373 -4.62 2.95 -7.96
CA ILE A 373 -4.08 3.81 -6.89
C ILE A 373 -2.92 3.10 -6.16
N GLN A 374 -3.03 1.80 -5.85
CA GLN A 374 -1.95 1.06 -5.21
C GLN A 374 -0.70 0.96 -6.12
N PHE A 375 -0.87 0.74 -7.42
CA PHE A 375 0.22 0.73 -8.39
C PHE A 375 0.90 2.09 -8.48
N ALA A 376 0.11 3.14 -8.69
CA ALA A 376 0.60 4.51 -8.78
C ALA A 376 1.33 4.95 -7.50
N HIS A 377 0.77 4.64 -6.32
CA HIS A 377 1.40 4.96 -5.04
C HIS A 377 2.74 4.23 -4.87
N THR A 378 2.80 2.94 -5.22
CA THR A 378 4.05 2.18 -5.17
C THR A 378 5.12 2.82 -6.07
N ILE A 379 4.80 3.10 -7.32
CA ILE A 379 5.74 3.69 -8.29
C ILE A 379 6.18 5.09 -7.84
N ARG A 380 5.25 5.89 -7.32
CA ARG A 380 5.55 7.21 -6.77
C ARG A 380 6.51 7.15 -5.58
N GLN A 381 6.33 6.23 -4.66
CA GLN A 381 7.25 6.04 -3.54
C GLN A 381 8.66 5.64 -4.02
N LEU A 382 8.77 4.80 -5.05
CA LEU A 382 10.07 4.47 -5.65
C LEU A 382 10.77 5.73 -6.20
N LEU A 383 10.02 6.62 -6.84
CA LEU A 383 10.57 7.88 -7.36
C LEU A 383 10.91 8.86 -6.23
N GLU A 384 9.97 9.13 -5.34
CA GLU A 384 10.10 10.18 -4.32
C GLU A 384 11.09 9.84 -3.22
N GLN A 385 11.10 8.59 -2.78
CA GLN A 385 11.86 8.13 -1.63
C GLN A 385 13.06 7.25 -2.01
N GLY A 386 13.06 6.68 -3.20
CA GLY A 386 14.12 5.79 -3.65
C GLY A 386 15.13 6.45 -4.58
N ASN A 387 14.71 7.39 -5.41
CA ASN A 387 15.60 8.08 -6.36
C ASN A 387 16.38 9.18 -5.65
N ILE A 388 17.70 9.00 -5.56
CA ILE A 388 18.60 9.94 -4.85
C ILE A 388 18.51 11.35 -5.42
N LEU A 389 18.40 11.47 -6.74
CA LEU A 389 18.33 12.75 -7.42
C LEU A 389 17.04 13.49 -7.05
N VAL A 390 15.88 12.81 -7.12
CA VAL A 390 14.60 13.40 -6.75
C VAL A 390 14.57 13.78 -5.27
N LYS A 391 15.10 12.94 -4.38
CA LYS A 391 15.27 13.27 -2.94
C LYS A 391 16.12 14.53 -2.72
N SER A 392 17.20 14.70 -3.51
CA SER A 392 18.07 15.88 -3.39
C SER A 392 17.38 17.20 -3.74
N LEU A 393 16.31 17.14 -4.54
CA LEU A 393 15.50 18.32 -4.90
C LEU A 393 14.64 18.81 -3.73
N LYS A 394 14.40 17.98 -2.70
CA LYS A 394 13.55 18.28 -1.54
C LYS A 394 12.16 18.81 -1.92
N LEU A 395 11.55 18.20 -2.94
CA LEU A 395 10.21 18.53 -3.39
C LEU A 395 9.17 18.00 -2.42
N LYS A 396 8.11 18.77 -2.19
CA LYS A 396 6.90 18.26 -1.52
C LYS A 396 6.16 17.30 -2.44
N ILE A 397 5.40 16.37 -1.89
CA ILE A 397 4.63 15.36 -2.66
C ILE A 397 3.73 16.02 -3.74
N LYS A 398 3.06 17.12 -3.41
CA LYS A 398 2.24 17.87 -4.37
C LYS A 398 3.08 18.51 -5.48
N GLU A 399 4.27 19.00 -5.16
CA GLU A 399 5.19 19.59 -6.15
C GLU A 399 5.71 18.52 -7.12
N VAL A 400 5.94 17.29 -6.65
CA VAL A 400 6.32 16.19 -7.55
C VAL A 400 5.18 15.88 -8.53
N SER A 401 3.91 15.81 -8.07
CA SER A 401 2.75 15.62 -8.95
C SER A 401 2.64 16.72 -9.99
N SER A 402 2.69 17.98 -9.56
CA SER A 402 2.58 19.14 -10.45
C SER A 402 3.71 19.20 -11.47
N ASN A 403 4.94 18.86 -11.06
CA ASN A 403 6.09 18.85 -11.98
C ASN A 403 5.98 17.69 -12.99
N LEU A 404 5.55 16.49 -12.55
CA LEU A 404 5.32 15.37 -13.47
C LEU A 404 4.23 15.71 -14.48
N PHE A 405 3.10 16.27 -14.03
CA PHE A 405 2.03 16.74 -14.89
C PHE A 405 2.56 17.75 -15.92
N LYS A 406 3.19 18.82 -15.45
CA LYS A 406 3.74 19.87 -16.31
C LYS A 406 4.73 19.31 -17.34
N MET A 407 5.63 18.41 -16.93
CA MET A 407 6.61 17.83 -17.84
C MET A 407 5.97 16.90 -18.88
N LEU A 408 4.96 16.12 -18.47
CA LEU A 408 4.23 15.22 -19.37
C LEU A 408 3.41 16.00 -20.42
N THR A 409 2.85 17.16 -20.04
CA THR A 409 1.92 17.93 -20.88
C THR A 409 2.56 19.08 -21.67
N SER A 410 3.80 19.48 -21.35
CA SER A 410 4.43 20.69 -21.94
C SER A 410 5.75 20.43 -22.64
N LYS A 411 6.27 19.23 -22.58
CA LYS A 411 7.59 18.89 -23.18
C LYS A 411 7.56 17.50 -23.81
N PRO A 412 8.25 17.31 -24.95
CA PRO A 412 8.50 15.95 -25.46
C PRO A 412 9.39 15.20 -24.46
N THR A 413 9.10 13.94 -24.27
CA THR A 413 9.92 13.02 -23.46
C THR A 413 10.72 12.15 -24.41
N ASP A 414 12.02 12.35 -24.46
CA ASP A 414 12.91 11.46 -25.23
C ASP A 414 13.22 10.23 -24.38
N LEU A 415 12.63 9.09 -24.74
CA LEU A 415 12.85 7.83 -24.05
C LEU A 415 14.25 7.23 -24.28
N ASN A 416 15.06 7.79 -25.20
CA ASN A 416 16.46 7.40 -25.38
C ASN A 416 17.35 7.92 -24.25
N GLU A 417 16.94 8.97 -23.55
CA GLU A 417 17.65 9.53 -22.37
C GLU A 417 17.50 8.68 -21.11
N ILE A 418 16.93 7.47 -21.21
CA ILE A 418 16.73 6.58 -20.05
C ILE A 418 18.05 6.31 -19.35
N ASN A 419 18.14 6.70 -18.09
CA ASN A 419 19.27 6.36 -17.26
C ASN A 419 19.17 4.89 -16.81
N LYS A 420 20.06 4.03 -17.29
CA LYS A 420 20.13 2.62 -16.89
C LYS A 420 21.00 2.39 -15.64
N ASN A 421 21.87 3.35 -15.31
CA ASN A 421 22.91 3.24 -14.28
C ASN A 421 22.56 3.97 -12.99
N PHE A 422 21.44 3.65 -12.36
CA PHE A 422 21.07 4.19 -11.05
C PHE A 422 20.60 3.09 -10.10
N GLN A 423 20.64 3.37 -8.81
CA GLN A 423 20.10 2.51 -7.76
C GLN A 423 19.12 3.28 -6.90
N LEU A 424 18.03 2.63 -6.53
CA LEU A 424 17.10 3.18 -5.53
C LEU A 424 17.66 2.95 -4.12
N ARG A 425 17.56 3.96 -3.27
CA ARG A 425 17.99 3.90 -1.86
C ARG A 425 16.93 4.53 -0.98
N PHE A 426 16.41 3.74 -0.04
CA PHE A 426 15.42 4.19 0.92
C PHE A 426 16.09 4.46 2.26
N ASP A 427 15.52 5.39 3.05
CA ASP A 427 15.97 5.64 4.40
C ASP A 427 15.47 4.52 5.34
N THR A 428 16.22 4.23 6.37
CA THR A 428 15.90 3.19 7.39
C THR A 428 14.90 3.70 8.42
#